data_d858c1537eb2a56986a887585f30a76b
#
_entry.id   d858c1537eb2a56986a887585f30a76b
#
_cell.length_a   1.000
_cell.length_b   1.000
_cell.length_c   1.000
_cell.angle_alpha   90.00
_cell.angle_beta   90.00
_cell.angle_gamma   90.00
#
_symmetry.space_group_name_H-M   'P 1'
#
loop_
_entity.id
_entity.type
_entity.pdbx_description
1 polymer ?
#
loop_
_entity_poly.entity_id
_entity_poly.type
_entity_poly.pdbx_seq_one_letter_code
_entity_poly.pdbx_strand_id
1 'polypeptide(L)'
;MKFRALAALALILAPAASATAAEVNVYSYRQAFLVKPLFDAFTKETGVKVNVVFAQKGLIKRLQAEGRNSPADLVFTVDIGRLSAVVNADLAQPVKSEALEKAVPASFRDSGGLWYGLTLRARLIYTSKDRVKPGEITSYEQLADPKWRGKVCTRKGDHAYNIALLAAYIGHYGEAKAEEWLRGVKANLARKPQGNDRAQVKAIMEGVCDIAIGNHYYMALMLQNEKQKPWAASANLVFPTLAGKGTHMNVSGVMMTKHAPNRANAQKLMEFLASKKAQGIYAVANNEYPIDPSVKASPLLESWGTFKRDTLALDVIAKNRSTALKIVNKVRYNDGASAN
;
A
#
# COMPACT_ATOMS: atom_id res chain seq x y z
N MET A 1 89.49 -11.31 -4.21
CA MET A 1 88.30 -11.56 -3.39
C MET A 1 87.13 -10.74 -3.93
N LYS A 2 86.15 -11.37 -4.57
CA LYS A 2 85.00 -10.68 -5.18
C LYS A 2 83.73 -11.01 -4.28
N PHE A 3 83.21 -10.03 -3.56
CA PHE A 3 82.00 -10.11 -2.82
C PHE A 3 80.78 -9.93 -3.76
N ARG A 4 79.94 -10.96 -3.85
CA ARG A 4 78.67 -10.87 -4.54
C ARG A 4 77.61 -10.54 -3.47
N ALA A 5 76.98 -9.37 -3.59
CA ALA A 5 75.82 -8.97 -2.81
C ALA A 5 74.58 -9.63 -3.42
N LEU A 6 73.88 -10.47 -2.64
CA LEU A 6 72.54 -10.94 -2.95
C LEU A 6 71.54 -9.91 -2.49
N ALA A 7 70.81 -9.32 -3.43
CA ALA A 7 69.62 -8.50 -3.12
C ALA A 7 68.42 -9.39 -2.96
N ALA A 8 67.90 -9.51 -1.75
CA ALA A 8 66.64 -10.23 -1.47
C ALA A 8 65.46 -9.32 -1.83
N LEU A 9 64.71 -9.68 -2.85
CA LEU A 9 63.48 -9.02 -3.25
C LEU A 9 62.31 -9.52 -2.36
N ALA A 10 61.93 -8.74 -1.38
CA ALA A 10 60.77 -9.03 -0.53
C ALA A 10 59.46 -8.74 -1.29
N LEU A 11 58.79 -9.77 -1.78
CA LEU A 11 57.43 -9.66 -2.33
C LEU A 11 56.42 -9.36 -1.19
N ILE A 12 55.93 -8.14 -1.12
CA ILE A 12 54.85 -7.76 -0.22
C ILE A 12 53.54 -8.28 -0.84
N LEU A 13 53.03 -9.44 -0.37
CA LEU A 13 51.68 -9.88 -0.65
C LEU A 13 50.73 -8.98 0.16
N ALA A 14 50.13 -7.99 -0.51
CA ALA A 14 48.97 -7.28 0.05
C ALA A 14 47.77 -8.26 0.15
N PRO A 15 47.14 -8.38 1.31
CA PRO A 15 45.91 -9.22 1.40
C PRO A 15 44.85 -8.62 0.48
N ALA A 16 44.41 -9.37 -0.51
CA ALA A 16 43.20 -9.05 -1.28
C ALA A 16 42.03 -9.07 -0.31
N ALA A 17 41.63 -7.87 0.13
CA ALA A 17 40.37 -7.75 0.86
C ALA A 17 39.26 -8.29 -0.04
N SER A 18 38.70 -9.44 0.29
CA SER A 18 37.52 -9.98 -0.35
C SER A 18 36.41 -8.96 -0.19
N ALA A 19 36.16 -8.15 -1.22
CA ALA A 19 35.02 -7.25 -1.26
C ALA A 19 33.77 -8.12 -1.16
N THR A 20 33.15 -8.17 0.03
CA THR A 20 31.83 -8.76 0.17
C THR A 20 30.92 -8.05 -0.84
N ALA A 21 30.24 -8.86 -1.68
CA ALA A 21 29.35 -8.30 -2.69
C ALA A 21 28.36 -7.35 -2.01
N ALA A 22 28.26 -6.13 -2.52
CA ALA A 22 27.35 -5.14 -1.96
C ALA A 22 25.91 -5.66 -2.01
N GLU A 23 25.21 -5.67 -0.88
CA GLU A 23 23.86 -6.22 -0.77
C GLU A 23 22.94 -5.33 0.06
N VAL A 24 21.63 -5.61 -0.06
CA VAL A 24 20.59 -5.04 0.78
C VAL A 24 19.54 -6.12 1.05
N ASN A 25 19.11 -6.24 2.30
CA ASN A 25 18.20 -7.27 2.77
C ASN A 25 16.82 -6.66 3.07
N VAL A 26 15.79 -7.14 2.38
CA VAL A 26 14.43 -6.59 2.43
C VAL A 26 13.46 -7.59 3.06
N TYR A 27 12.82 -7.21 4.15
CA TYR A 27 11.66 -7.92 4.69
C TYR A 27 10.40 -7.38 4.05
N SER A 28 9.72 -8.21 3.24
CA SER A 28 8.63 -7.78 2.39
C SER A 28 7.31 -8.46 2.78
N TYR A 29 6.28 -7.62 3.02
CA TYR A 29 4.88 -8.07 3.02
C TYR A 29 4.30 -8.17 1.61
N ARG A 30 5.05 -7.73 0.61
CA ARG A 30 4.69 -7.79 -0.79
C ARG A 30 5.25 -9.05 -1.41
N GLN A 31 4.42 -9.73 -2.23
CA GLN A 31 4.84 -10.97 -2.90
C GLN A 31 6.05 -10.71 -3.81
N ALA A 32 6.97 -11.65 -3.84
CA ALA A 32 8.25 -11.51 -4.52
C ALA A 32 8.10 -11.14 -6.01
N PHE A 33 7.15 -11.73 -6.74
CA PHE A 33 6.94 -11.46 -8.16
C PHE A 33 6.52 -10.00 -8.45
N LEU A 34 5.87 -9.32 -7.50
CA LEU A 34 5.46 -7.92 -7.64
C LEU A 34 6.62 -6.92 -7.48
N VAL A 35 7.65 -7.31 -6.75
CA VAL A 35 8.79 -6.43 -6.45
C VAL A 35 10.05 -6.81 -7.25
N LYS A 36 10.11 -8.06 -7.74
CA LYS A 36 11.25 -8.57 -8.49
C LYS A 36 11.68 -7.69 -9.68
N PRO A 37 10.79 -7.19 -10.54
CA PRO A 37 11.20 -6.32 -11.65
C PRO A 37 11.93 -5.05 -11.21
N LEU A 38 11.56 -4.51 -10.04
CA LEU A 38 12.19 -3.33 -9.45
C LEU A 38 13.56 -3.64 -8.90
N PHE A 39 13.69 -4.74 -8.19
CA PHE A 39 14.94 -5.15 -7.56
C PHE A 39 15.96 -5.62 -8.60
N ASP A 40 15.51 -6.31 -9.66
CA ASP A 40 16.36 -6.66 -10.80
C ASP A 40 16.88 -5.40 -11.51
N ALA A 41 16.02 -4.39 -11.71
CA ALA A 41 16.42 -3.13 -12.33
C ALA A 41 17.43 -2.37 -11.45
N PHE A 42 17.24 -2.34 -10.14
CA PHE A 42 18.17 -1.76 -9.18
C PHE A 42 19.53 -2.47 -9.21
N THR A 43 19.51 -3.80 -9.12
CA THR A 43 20.74 -4.62 -9.16
C THR A 43 21.50 -4.42 -10.46
N LYS A 44 20.78 -4.35 -11.61
CA LYS A 44 21.40 -4.10 -12.92
C LYS A 44 22.08 -2.72 -12.99
N GLU A 45 21.51 -1.72 -12.33
CA GLU A 45 22.01 -0.35 -12.36
C GLU A 45 23.18 -0.12 -11.40
N THR A 46 23.12 -0.76 -10.22
CA THR A 46 24.03 -0.43 -9.11
C THR A 46 25.04 -1.53 -8.79
N GLY A 47 24.85 -2.75 -9.28
CA GLY A 47 25.61 -3.93 -8.87
C GLY A 47 25.25 -4.44 -7.47
N VAL A 48 24.36 -3.75 -6.73
CA VAL A 48 23.96 -4.15 -5.38
C VAL A 48 22.90 -5.25 -5.45
N LYS A 49 23.17 -6.39 -4.82
CA LYS A 49 22.24 -7.51 -4.75
C LYS A 49 21.10 -7.22 -3.76
N VAL A 50 19.85 -7.52 -4.15
CA VAL A 50 18.70 -7.41 -3.26
C VAL A 50 18.25 -8.80 -2.82
N ASN A 51 18.34 -9.08 -1.52
CA ASN A 51 17.85 -10.31 -0.91
C ASN A 51 16.47 -10.03 -0.30
N VAL A 52 15.49 -10.90 -0.58
CA VAL A 52 14.11 -10.67 -0.14
C VAL A 52 13.63 -11.83 0.73
N VAL A 53 13.14 -11.50 1.92
CA VAL A 53 12.37 -12.40 2.76
C VAL A 53 10.91 -11.98 2.69
N PHE A 54 10.08 -12.81 2.07
CA PHE A 54 8.64 -12.59 1.99
C PHE A 54 7.89 -13.33 3.08
N ALA A 55 6.97 -12.62 3.76
CA ALA A 55 5.97 -13.25 4.62
C ALA A 55 4.70 -12.39 4.70
N GLN A 56 3.54 -13.05 4.68
CA GLN A 56 2.25 -12.37 4.83
C GLN A 56 2.01 -11.87 6.27
N LYS A 57 2.64 -12.51 7.26
CA LYS A 57 2.50 -12.26 8.69
C LYS A 57 3.85 -12.42 9.38
N GLY A 58 3.98 -11.84 10.59
CA GLY A 58 5.06 -12.16 11.52
C GLY A 58 6.37 -11.38 11.33
N LEU A 59 6.56 -10.58 10.27
CA LEU A 59 7.83 -9.87 10.05
C LEU A 59 8.17 -8.91 11.19
N ILE A 60 7.19 -8.21 11.79
CA ILE A 60 7.42 -7.33 12.94
C ILE A 60 7.92 -8.14 14.14
N LYS A 61 7.26 -9.26 14.47
CA LYS A 61 7.69 -10.14 15.56
C LYS A 61 9.09 -10.72 15.31
N ARG A 62 9.40 -11.04 14.05
CA ARG A 62 10.71 -11.51 13.65
C ARG A 62 11.78 -10.43 13.88
N LEU A 63 11.56 -9.19 13.42
CA LEU A 63 12.46 -8.07 13.67
C LEU A 63 12.67 -7.80 15.17
N GLN A 64 11.61 -7.91 15.98
CA GLN A 64 11.70 -7.76 17.43
C GLN A 64 12.57 -8.86 18.05
N ALA A 65 12.39 -10.12 17.63
CA ALA A 65 13.16 -11.25 18.14
C ALA A 65 14.64 -11.20 17.70
N GLU A 66 14.92 -10.75 16.49
CA GLU A 66 16.27 -10.59 15.95
C GLU A 66 17.01 -9.38 16.61
N GLY A 67 16.26 -8.35 16.98
CA GLY A 67 16.78 -7.15 17.65
C GLY A 67 17.93 -6.49 16.87
N ARG A 68 19.06 -6.26 17.53
CA ARG A 68 20.26 -5.66 16.91
C ARG A 68 20.96 -6.56 15.91
N ASN A 69 20.69 -7.85 15.95
CA ASN A 69 21.28 -8.84 15.06
C ASN A 69 20.43 -9.09 13.80
N SER A 70 19.36 -8.34 13.59
CA SER A 70 18.52 -8.48 12.40
C SER A 70 19.34 -8.21 11.14
N PRO A 71 19.33 -9.12 10.15
CA PRO A 71 19.95 -8.87 8.86
C PRO A 71 19.15 -7.91 7.98
N ALA A 72 17.92 -7.57 8.36
CA ALA A 72 17.03 -6.76 7.54
C ALA A 72 17.45 -5.29 7.52
N ASP A 73 17.64 -4.75 6.32
CA ASP A 73 17.90 -3.34 6.11
C ASP A 73 16.62 -2.54 5.90
N LEU A 74 15.66 -3.12 5.16
CA LEU A 74 14.41 -2.47 4.81
C LEU A 74 13.19 -3.34 5.16
N VAL A 75 12.11 -2.68 5.53
CA VAL A 75 10.77 -3.28 5.54
C VAL A 75 9.93 -2.68 4.42
N PHE A 76 9.36 -3.54 3.60
CA PHE A 76 8.48 -3.18 2.50
C PHE A 76 7.05 -3.59 2.82
N THR A 77 6.11 -2.64 2.83
CA THR A 77 4.73 -2.89 3.26
C THR A 77 3.70 -2.59 2.17
N VAL A 78 2.46 -2.99 2.43
CA VAL A 78 1.35 -2.87 1.49
C VAL A 78 0.22 -1.94 1.98
N ASP A 79 0.32 -1.35 3.18
CA ASP A 79 -0.66 -0.40 3.70
C ASP A 79 -0.10 0.43 4.86
N ILE A 80 -0.74 1.58 5.10
CA ILE A 80 -0.36 2.50 6.18
C ILE A 80 -0.42 1.85 7.57
N GLY A 81 -1.31 0.88 7.78
CA GLY A 81 -1.39 0.20 9.08
C GLY A 81 -0.16 -0.63 9.41
N ARG A 82 0.46 -1.26 8.41
CA ARG A 82 1.71 -1.99 8.60
C ARG A 82 2.90 -1.05 8.76
N LEU A 83 2.94 0.07 8.02
CA LEU A 83 3.94 1.12 8.24
C LEU A 83 3.87 1.60 9.69
N SER A 84 2.70 2.02 10.13
CA SER A 84 2.46 2.48 11.50
C SER A 84 2.81 1.42 12.56
N ALA A 85 2.52 0.14 12.31
CA ALA A 85 2.83 -0.92 13.26
C ALA A 85 4.35 -1.13 13.45
N VAL A 86 5.16 -0.95 12.41
CA VAL A 86 6.64 -1.01 12.51
C VAL A 86 7.16 0.21 13.28
N VAL A 87 6.62 1.41 13.01
CA VAL A 87 6.97 2.64 13.74
C VAL A 87 6.62 2.53 15.22
N ASN A 88 5.39 2.10 15.54
CA ASN A 88 4.92 1.95 16.92
C ASN A 88 5.69 0.88 17.70
N ALA A 89 6.32 -0.06 17.01
CA ALA A 89 7.19 -1.07 17.62
C ALA A 89 8.65 -0.58 17.79
N ASP A 90 8.95 0.68 17.46
CA ASP A 90 10.29 1.28 17.51
C ASP A 90 11.33 0.50 16.68
N LEU A 91 10.93 0.02 15.50
CA LEU A 91 11.75 -0.81 14.62
C LEU A 91 12.25 -0.08 13.36
N ALA A 92 11.93 1.21 13.21
CA ALA A 92 12.38 2.06 12.11
C ALA A 92 13.38 3.12 12.57
N GLN A 93 14.24 3.55 11.65
CA GLN A 93 15.08 4.72 11.83
C GLN A 93 14.79 5.77 10.77
N PRO A 94 14.98 7.07 11.05
CA PRO A 94 14.75 8.12 10.06
C PRO A 94 15.80 8.08 8.94
N VAL A 95 15.32 8.34 7.73
CA VAL A 95 16.16 8.57 6.54
C VAL A 95 15.90 9.98 6.06
N LYS A 96 16.94 10.79 6.01
CA LYS A 96 16.91 12.12 5.40
C LYS A 96 17.52 12.02 4.01
N SER A 97 16.72 12.30 2.98
CA SER A 97 17.16 12.27 1.58
C SER A 97 16.34 13.28 0.78
N GLU A 98 17.04 14.25 0.20
CA GLU A 98 16.43 15.24 -0.69
C GLU A 98 15.73 14.58 -1.89
N ALA A 99 16.31 13.49 -2.42
CA ALA A 99 15.72 12.73 -3.51
C ALA A 99 14.36 12.11 -3.12
N LEU A 100 14.27 11.51 -1.93
CA LEU A 100 13.02 10.97 -1.41
C LEU A 100 11.98 12.06 -1.12
N GLU A 101 12.42 13.17 -0.53
CA GLU A 101 11.53 14.28 -0.18
C GLU A 101 10.97 14.99 -1.41
N LYS A 102 11.74 15.06 -2.48
CA LYS A 102 11.31 15.60 -3.77
C LYS A 102 10.36 14.67 -4.52
N ALA A 103 10.60 13.37 -4.47
CA ALA A 103 9.80 12.38 -5.20
C ALA A 103 8.49 12.02 -4.50
N VAL A 104 8.46 12.06 -3.15
CA VAL A 104 7.31 11.62 -2.35
C VAL A 104 6.65 12.82 -1.71
N PRO A 105 5.40 13.18 -2.09
CA PRO A 105 4.66 14.29 -1.48
C PRO A 105 4.52 14.14 0.03
N ALA A 106 4.51 15.26 0.77
CA ALA A 106 4.48 15.28 2.23
C ALA A 106 3.30 14.50 2.84
N SER A 107 2.14 14.48 2.19
CA SER A 107 0.96 13.71 2.62
C SER A 107 1.16 12.19 2.57
N PHE A 108 2.17 11.71 1.84
CA PHE A 108 2.45 10.28 1.62
C PHE A 108 3.79 9.84 2.18
N ARG A 109 4.37 10.58 3.13
CA ARG A 109 5.56 10.20 3.88
C ARG A 109 5.42 10.58 5.35
N ASP A 110 6.22 9.95 6.19
CA ASP A 110 6.35 10.35 7.59
C ASP A 110 7.06 11.71 7.71
N SER A 111 6.56 12.58 8.57
CA SER A 111 7.14 13.92 8.78
C SER A 111 8.55 13.88 9.39
N GLY A 112 8.86 12.82 10.15
CA GLY A 112 10.19 12.56 10.72
C GLY A 112 11.10 11.71 9.82
N GLY A 113 10.63 11.26 8.64
CA GLY A 113 11.41 10.46 7.70
C GLY A 113 11.48 8.97 8.05
N LEU A 114 10.60 8.45 8.91
CA LEU A 114 10.60 7.04 9.31
C LEU A 114 10.10 6.10 8.21
N TRP A 115 9.26 6.59 7.30
CA TRP A 115 8.77 5.83 6.14
C TRP A 115 8.46 6.74 4.95
N TYR A 116 8.52 6.14 3.76
CA TYR A 116 8.18 6.78 2.49
C TYR A 116 7.20 5.91 1.72
N GLY A 117 6.14 6.53 1.20
CA GLY A 117 5.22 5.89 0.25
C GLY A 117 5.91 5.62 -1.08
N LEU A 118 5.51 4.55 -1.75
CA LEU A 118 6.07 4.18 -3.05
C LEU A 118 5.00 4.08 -4.13
N THR A 119 3.81 3.63 -3.79
CA THR A 119 2.68 3.55 -4.72
C THR A 119 1.37 3.85 -4.01
N LEU A 120 0.38 4.30 -4.77
CA LEU A 120 -0.92 4.67 -4.26
C LEU A 120 -2.01 3.71 -4.78
N ARG A 121 -2.98 3.47 -3.90
CA ARG A 121 -4.15 2.62 -4.19
C ARG A 121 -5.42 3.34 -3.83
N ALA A 122 -6.23 3.65 -4.84
CA ALA A 122 -7.53 4.24 -4.64
C ALA A 122 -8.53 3.20 -4.11
N ARG A 123 -9.31 3.58 -3.10
CA ARG A 123 -10.45 2.82 -2.61
C ARG A 123 -11.68 3.30 -3.36
N LEU A 124 -12.27 2.48 -4.22
CA LEU A 124 -13.34 2.85 -5.13
C LEU A 124 -14.71 2.40 -4.62
N ILE A 125 -15.73 2.99 -5.21
CA ILE A 125 -17.07 2.41 -5.26
C ILE A 125 -17.23 1.75 -6.64
N TYR A 126 -17.61 0.48 -6.66
CA TYR A 126 -18.08 -0.24 -7.83
C TYR A 126 -19.60 -0.14 -7.88
N THR A 127 -20.15 0.19 -9.03
CA THR A 127 -21.61 0.27 -9.23
C THR A 127 -22.06 -0.65 -10.35
N SER A 128 -23.21 -1.29 -10.18
CA SER A 128 -23.82 -2.07 -11.26
C SER A 128 -24.06 -1.20 -12.49
N LYS A 129 -23.65 -1.66 -13.67
CA LYS A 129 -23.91 -0.95 -14.93
C LYS A 129 -25.39 -0.84 -15.26
N ASP A 130 -26.17 -1.85 -14.88
CA ASP A 130 -27.57 -1.98 -15.28
C ASP A 130 -28.52 -1.34 -14.26
N ARG A 131 -28.11 -1.22 -12.98
CA ARG A 131 -29.00 -0.87 -11.88
C ARG A 131 -28.67 0.45 -11.18
N VAL A 132 -27.49 1.05 -11.46
CA VAL A 132 -27.06 2.33 -10.92
C VAL A 132 -26.70 3.28 -12.05
N LYS A 133 -27.36 4.41 -12.11
CA LYS A 133 -27.10 5.42 -13.14
C LYS A 133 -25.75 6.10 -12.93
N PRO A 134 -25.03 6.48 -14.01
CA PRO A 134 -23.83 7.31 -13.88
C PRO A 134 -24.10 8.59 -13.08
N GLY A 135 -23.20 8.89 -12.12
CA GLY A 135 -23.32 10.07 -11.24
C GLY A 135 -24.30 9.93 -10.07
N GLU A 136 -25.01 8.81 -9.94
CA GLU A 136 -25.98 8.60 -8.84
C GLU A 136 -25.32 8.46 -7.46
N ILE A 137 -24.07 8.03 -7.42
CA ILE A 137 -23.21 8.02 -6.25
C ILE A 137 -21.83 8.57 -6.60
N THR A 138 -21.35 9.56 -5.86
CA THR A 138 -20.10 10.28 -6.14
C THR A 138 -19.23 10.49 -4.90
N SER A 139 -19.75 10.14 -3.72
CA SER A 139 -19.03 10.30 -2.46
C SER A 139 -19.20 9.10 -1.53
N TYR A 140 -18.26 8.95 -0.58
CA TYR A 140 -18.37 7.87 0.42
C TYR A 140 -19.50 8.12 1.41
N GLU A 141 -19.85 9.39 1.67
CA GLU A 141 -20.94 9.77 2.56
C GLU A 141 -22.25 9.17 2.08
N GLN A 142 -22.48 9.16 0.78
CA GLN A 142 -23.69 8.64 0.15
C GLN A 142 -23.87 7.11 0.31
N LEU A 143 -22.84 6.38 0.73
CA LEU A 143 -23.01 4.95 1.06
C LEU A 143 -23.96 4.72 2.25
N ALA A 144 -24.14 5.74 3.10
CA ALA A 144 -25.08 5.70 4.23
C ALA A 144 -26.51 6.16 3.89
N ASP A 145 -26.74 6.65 2.65
CA ASP A 145 -28.07 7.09 2.22
C ASP A 145 -29.07 5.92 2.23
N PRO A 146 -30.22 6.05 2.88
CA PRO A 146 -31.25 5.00 2.97
C PRO A 146 -31.74 4.44 1.63
N LYS A 147 -31.58 5.19 0.52
CA LYS A 147 -31.92 4.69 -0.84
C LYS A 147 -31.14 3.45 -1.25
N TRP A 148 -29.99 3.20 -0.61
CA TRP A 148 -29.14 2.03 -0.86
C TRP A 148 -29.44 0.85 0.08
N ARG A 149 -30.53 0.87 0.82
CA ARG A 149 -30.89 -0.22 1.74
C ARG A 149 -30.95 -1.56 1.01
N GLY A 150 -30.21 -2.55 1.54
CA GLY A 150 -30.10 -3.88 0.95
C GLY A 150 -29.33 -3.93 -0.37
N LYS A 151 -28.54 -2.90 -0.72
CA LYS A 151 -27.85 -2.78 -2.02
C LYS A 151 -26.33 -2.68 -1.92
N VAL A 152 -25.74 -2.63 -0.74
CA VAL A 152 -24.31 -2.44 -0.54
C VAL A 152 -23.62 -3.74 -0.16
N CYS A 153 -22.55 -4.10 -0.87
CA CYS A 153 -21.65 -5.21 -0.51
C CYS A 153 -20.28 -4.69 -0.09
N THR A 154 -19.77 -5.26 1.01
CA THR A 154 -18.40 -4.99 1.47
C THR A 154 -17.72 -6.24 1.97
N ARG A 155 -16.39 -6.23 2.01
CA ARG A 155 -15.63 -7.17 2.83
C ARG A 155 -15.76 -6.80 4.31
N LYS A 156 -15.23 -7.63 5.20
CA LYS A 156 -15.28 -7.40 6.65
C LYS A 156 -14.81 -6.00 7.03
N GLY A 157 -15.51 -5.35 7.96
CA GLY A 157 -15.22 -4.00 8.44
C GLY A 157 -13.85 -3.88 9.12
N ASP A 158 -13.41 -4.93 9.82
CA ASP A 158 -12.12 -5.03 10.50
C ASP A 158 -10.93 -5.29 9.53
N HIS A 159 -11.21 -5.47 8.24
CA HIS A 159 -10.14 -5.60 7.26
C HIS A 159 -9.36 -4.27 7.11
N ALA A 160 -8.02 -4.38 6.98
CA ALA A 160 -7.10 -3.25 6.93
C ALA A 160 -7.53 -2.11 5.99
N TYR A 161 -8.14 -2.42 4.83
CA TYR A 161 -8.57 -1.41 3.86
C TYR A 161 -9.82 -0.65 4.30
N ASN A 162 -10.78 -1.31 4.94
CA ASN A 162 -11.97 -0.66 5.46
C ASN A 162 -11.64 0.16 6.73
N ILE A 163 -10.74 -0.37 7.58
CA ILE A 163 -10.20 0.38 8.72
C ILE A 163 -9.49 1.66 8.24
N ALA A 164 -8.70 1.61 7.15
CA ALA A 164 -8.05 2.79 6.63
C ALA A 164 -9.04 3.84 6.11
N LEU A 165 -10.09 3.42 5.38
CA LEU A 165 -11.15 4.31 4.93
C LEU A 165 -11.91 4.94 6.11
N LEU A 166 -12.31 4.14 7.10
CA LEU A 166 -13.00 4.67 8.28
C LEU A 166 -12.10 5.59 9.12
N ALA A 167 -10.81 5.28 9.22
CA ALA A 167 -9.83 6.15 9.88
C ALA A 167 -9.65 7.48 9.14
N ALA A 168 -9.71 7.48 7.81
CA ALA A 168 -9.73 8.72 7.01
C ALA A 168 -11.04 9.50 7.23
N TYR A 169 -12.17 8.80 7.31
CA TYR A 169 -13.46 9.42 7.63
C TYR A 169 -13.43 10.11 9.00
N ILE A 170 -12.84 9.44 10.02
CA ILE A 170 -12.61 10.05 11.35
C ILE A 170 -11.72 11.28 11.24
N GLY A 171 -10.68 11.24 10.43
CA GLY A 171 -9.77 12.37 10.23
C GLY A 171 -10.44 13.61 9.65
N HIS A 172 -11.46 13.44 8.80
CA HIS A 172 -12.21 14.54 8.20
C HIS A 172 -13.39 15.01 9.06
N TYR A 173 -14.09 14.09 9.74
CA TYR A 173 -15.40 14.38 10.34
C TYR A 173 -15.48 14.14 11.86
N GLY A 174 -14.46 13.50 12.44
CA GLY A 174 -14.46 13.09 13.84
C GLY A 174 -15.19 11.75 14.08
N GLU A 175 -15.03 11.22 15.30
CA GLU A 175 -15.48 9.87 15.68
C GLU A 175 -16.99 9.72 15.63
N ALA A 176 -17.75 10.70 16.16
CA ALA A 176 -19.21 10.61 16.24
C ALA A 176 -19.87 10.49 14.85
N LYS A 177 -19.47 11.35 13.92
CA LYS A 177 -19.97 11.31 12.53
C LYS A 177 -19.51 10.05 11.79
N ALA A 178 -18.30 9.55 12.07
CA ALA A 178 -17.81 8.32 11.48
C ALA A 178 -18.60 7.09 11.98
N GLU A 179 -18.99 7.06 13.25
CA GLU A 179 -19.86 6.01 13.80
C GLU A 179 -21.25 6.08 13.17
N GLU A 180 -21.86 7.26 13.09
CA GLU A 180 -23.15 7.47 12.45
C GLU A 180 -23.14 7.01 10.99
N TRP A 181 -22.14 7.44 10.22
CA TRP A 181 -21.94 6.99 8.84
C TRP A 181 -21.83 5.47 8.74
N LEU A 182 -21.00 4.84 9.59
CA LEU A 182 -20.82 3.39 9.53
C LEU A 182 -22.10 2.62 9.88
N ARG A 183 -22.95 3.15 10.79
CA ARG A 183 -24.28 2.61 11.08
C ARG A 183 -25.20 2.69 9.86
N GLY A 184 -25.20 3.82 9.16
CA GLY A 184 -25.94 3.98 7.91
C GLY A 184 -25.49 3.00 6.84
N VAL A 185 -24.16 2.87 6.63
CA VAL A 185 -23.60 1.88 5.68
C VAL A 185 -24.00 0.45 6.09
N LYS A 186 -23.94 0.12 7.40
CA LYS A 186 -24.37 -1.19 7.90
C LYS A 186 -25.85 -1.47 7.59
N ALA A 187 -26.72 -0.48 7.77
CA ALA A 187 -28.15 -0.62 7.48
C ALA A 187 -28.42 -0.88 5.99
N ASN A 188 -27.51 -0.45 5.13
CA ASN A 188 -27.61 -0.59 3.66
C ASN A 188 -26.97 -1.90 3.12
N LEU A 189 -26.36 -2.73 3.99
CA LEU A 189 -25.73 -3.96 3.55
C LEU A 189 -26.74 -4.95 2.98
N ALA A 190 -26.46 -5.49 1.81
CA ALA A 190 -27.25 -6.53 1.16
C ALA A 190 -27.03 -7.91 1.79
N ARG A 191 -25.89 -8.11 2.42
CA ARG A 191 -25.49 -9.35 3.08
C ARG A 191 -24.46 -9.10 4.17
N LYS A 192 -24.19 -10.09 5.01
CA LYS A 192 -23.06 -10.04 5.95
C LYS A 192 -21.76 -9.78 5.18
N PRO A 193 -20.89 -8.85 5.68
CA PRO A 193 -19.59 -8.58 5.09
C PRO A 193 -18.73 -9.84 4.96
N GLN A 194 -18.28 -10.17 3.74
CA GLN A 194 -17.53 -11.39 3.47
C GLN A 194 -16.68 -11.29 2.20
N GLY A 195 -15.79 -12.25 1.97
CA GLY A 195 -14.98 -12.35 0.77
C GLY A 195 -13.93 -11.24 0.65
N ASN A 196 -13.31 -11.17 -0.53
CA ASN A 196 -12.36 -10.14 -0.91
C ASN A 196 -13.00 -9.11 -1.86
N ASP A 197 -12.26 -8.10 -2.30
CA ASP A 197 -12.80 -7.03 -3.16
C ASP A 197 -13.34 -7.55 -4.50
N ARG A 198 -12.71 -8.59 -5.09
CA ARG A 198 -13.22 -9.22 -6.33
C ARG A 198 -14.55 -9.95 -6.12
N ALA A 199 -14.72 -10.58 -4.94
CA ALA A 199 -15.98 -11.22 -4.58
C ALA A 199 -17.13 -10.21 -4.41
N GLN A 200 -16.82 -8.93 -4.13
CA GLN A 200 -17.84 -7.88 -4.10
C GLN A 200 -18.31 -7.53 -5.53
N VAL A 201 -17.39 -7.45 -6.49
CA VAL A 201 -17.74 -7.20 -7.90
C VAL A 201 -18.50 -8.41 -8.49
N LYS A 202 -18.11 -9.63 -8.14
CA LYS A 202 -18.88 -10.84 -8.49
C LYS A 202 -20.32 -10.76 -7.96
N ALA A 203 -20.50 -10.29 -6.73
CA ALA A 203 -21.83 -10.12 -6.13
C ALA A 203 -22.68 -9.07 -6.86
N ILE A 204 -22.08 -8.02 -7.46
CA ILE A 204 -22.79 -7.09 -8.34
C ILE A 204 -23.28 -7.82 -9.58
N MET A 205 -22.41 -8.60 -10.24
CA MET A 205 -22.80 -9.40 -11.41
C MET A 205 -23.96 -10.36 -11.10
N GLU A 206 -23.92 -10.99 -9.92
CA GLU A 206 -24.95 -11.94 -9.48
C GLU A 206 -26.24 -11.28 -8.96
N GLY A 207 -26.33 -9.95 -8.98
CA GLY A 207 -27.53 -9.23 -8.52
C GLY A 207 -27.73 -9.20 -7.00
N VAL A 208 -26.72 -9.63 -6.22
CA VAL A 208 -26.81 -9.63 -4.74
C VAL A 208 -26.75 -8.20 -4.20
N CYS A 209 -26.03 -7.31 -4.86
CA CYS A 209 -25.94 -5.90 -4.50
C CYS A 209 -25.74 -5.04 -5.74
N ASP A 210 -26.06 -3.74 -5.62
CA ASP A 210 -25.89 -2.78 -6.71
C ASP A 210 -24.61 -1.98 -6.57
N ILE A 211 -24.09 -1.86 -5.35
CA ILE A 211 -22.90 -1.09 -5.00
C ILE A 211 -21.95 -1.94 -4.17
N ALA A 212 -20.66 -1.76 -4.41
CA ALA A 212 -19.63 -2.40 -3.61
C ALA A 212 -18.40 -1.50 -3.42
N ILE A 213 -17.60 -1.77 -2.38
CA ILE A 213 -16.37 -1.05 -2.10
C ILE A 213 -15.17 -1.96 -2.38
N GLY A 214 -14.19 -1.46 -3.14
CA GLY A 214 -12.97 -2.21 -3.44
C GLY A 214 -11.82 -1.34 -3.90
N ASN A 215 -10.61 -1.90 -3.93
CA ASN A 215 -9.43 -1.20 -4.44
C ASN A 215 -9.36 -1.32 -5.97
N HIS A 216 -8.97 -0.22 -6.64
CA HIS A 216 -8.96 -0.10 -8.10
C HIS A 216 -8.18 -1.21 -8.81
N TYR A 217 -7.01 -1.61 -8.31
CA TYR A 217 -6.16 -2.62 -8.96
C TYR A 217 -6.82 -4.01 -9.08
N TYR A 218 -7.85 -4.30 -8.28
CA TYR A 218 -8.61 -5.54 -8.44
C TYR A 218 -9.43 -5.55 -9.73
N MET A 219 -9.89 -4.38 -10.20
CA MET A 219 -10.51 -4.28 -11.53
C MET A 219 -9.50 -4.66 -12.61
N ALA A 220 -8.28 -4.13 -12.56
CA ALA A 220 -7.22 -4.48 -13.50
C ALA A 220 -6.93 -5.99 -13.50
N LEU A 221 -6.83 -6.60 -12.32
CA LEU A 221 -6.60 -8.04 -12.19
C LEU A 221 -7.77 -8.88 -12.72
N MET A 222 -9.01 -8.44 -12.55
CA MET A 222 -10.18 -9.12 -13.12
C MET A 222 -10.22 -9.02 -14.63
N LEU A 223 -9.85 -7.88 -15.21
CA LEU A 223 -9.76 -7.69 -16.66
C LEU A 223 -8.68 -8.57 -17.32
N GLN A 224 -7.65 -8.95 -16.58
CA GLN A 224 -6.56 -9.85 -17.01
C GLN A 224 -6.89 -11.33 -16.82
N ASN A 225 -8.01 -11.67 -16.19
CA ASN A 225 -8.39 -13.05 -15.86
C ASN A 225 -9.67 -13.45 -16.59
N GLU A 226 -9.58 -14.38 -17.52
CA GLU A 226 -10.71 -14.80 -18.37
C GLU A 226 -11.97 -15.18 -17.56
N LYS A 227 -11.80 -15.89 -16.43
CA LYS A 227 -12.92 -16.30 -15.56
C LYS A 227 -13.55 -15.13 -14.81
N GLN A 228 -12.84 -14.01 -14.67
CA GLN A 228 -13.29 -12.84 -13.90
C GLN A 228 -13.63 -11.64 -14.77
N LYS A 229 -13.32 -11.66 -16.08
CA LYS A 229 -13.74 -10.62 -17.03
C LYS A 229 -15.24 -10.32 -17.00
N PRO A 230 -16.15 -11.31 -16.91
CA PRO A 230 -17.58 -11.04 -16.78
C PRO A 230 -17.94 -10.24 -15.53
N TRP A 231 -17.22 -10.46 -14.40
CA TRP A 231 -17.43 -9.67 -13.19
C TRP A 231 -17.04 -8.22 -13.41
N ALA A 232 -15.85 -8.00 -13.98
CA ALA A 232 -15.39 -6.66 -14.30
C ALA A 232 -16.35 -5.93 -15.29
N ALA A 233 -16.87 -6.66 -16.27
CA ALA A 233 -17.79 -6.13 -17.27
C ALA A 233 -19.12 -5.65 -16.68
N SER A 234 -19.58 -6.19 -15.53
CA SER A 234 -20.84 -5.85 -14.90
C SER A 234 -20.81 -4.57 -14.06
N ALA A 235 -19.63 -3.99 -13.82
CA ALA A 235 -19.49 -2.87 -12.90
C ALA A 235 -18.80 -1.66 -13.53
N ASN A 236 -19.24 -0.46 -13.14
CA ASN A 236 -18.53 0.79 -13.36
C ASN A 236 -17.63 1.11 -12.18
N LEU A 237 -16.57 1.89 -12.43
CA LEU A 237 -15.69 2.46 -11.43
C LEU A 237 -16.14 3.87 -11.09
N VAL A 238 -16.32 4.14 -9.81
CA VAL A 238 -16.52 5.49 -9.30
C VAL A 238 -15.36 5.82 -8.39
N PHE A 239 -14.70 6.95 -8.64
CA PHE A 239 -13.69 7.55 -7.77
C PHE A 239 -14.39 8.54 -6.84
N PRO A 240 -14.87 8.08 -5.66
CA PRO A 240 -15.71 8.91 -4.82
C PRO A 240 -14.88 9.93 -4.05
N THR A 241 -15.49 11.06 -3.71
CA THR A 241 -14.85 12.02 -2.80
C THR A 241 -15.15 11.68 -1.35
N LEU A 242 -14.21 12.03 -0.46
CA LEU A 242 -14.40 12.08 0.99
C LEU A 242 -14.30 13.55 1.43
N ALA A 243 -15.30 14.07 2.11
CA ALA A 243 -15.39 15.49 2.52
C ALA A 243 -15.17 16.49 1.36
N GLY A 244 -15.49 16.12 0.12
CA GLY A 244 -15.19 16.94 -1.07
C GLY A 244 -13.69 17.10 -1.37
N LYS A 245 -12.81 16.42 -0.62
CA LYS A 245 -11.35 16.56 -0.75
C LYS A 245 -10.75 15.65 -1.81
N GLY A 246 -11.39 14.54 -2.13
CA GLY A 246 -10.95 13.57 -3.14
C GLY A 246 -11.12 12.13 -2.73
N THR A 247 -10.66 11.21 -3.58
CA THR A 247 -10.75 9.77 -3.33
C THR A 247 -9.73 9.35 -2.28
N HIS A 248 -10.17 8.56 -1.30
CA HIS A 248 -9.27 7.98 -0.28
C HIS A 248 -8.18 7.13 -0.93
N MET A 249 -6.94 7.45 -0.57
CA MET A 249 -5.75 6.75 -1.04
C MET A 249 -5.10 5.98 0.10
N ASN A 250 -4.67 4.75 -0.18
CA ASN A 250 -3.77 3.99 0.68
C ASN A 250 -2.42 3.82 -0.02
N VAL A 251 -1.39 3.43 0.71
CA VAL A 251 -0.01 3.44 0.25
C VAL A 251 0.66 2.08 0.42
N SER A 252 1.50 1.71 -0.56
CA SER A 252 2.61 0.79 -0.28
C SER A 252 3.82 1.64 0.06
N GLY A 253 4.62 1.21 1.00
CA GLY A 253 5.75 2.01 1.44
C GLY A 253 6.93 1.19 1.93
N VAL A 254 8.02 1.89 2.14
CA VAL A 254 9.29 1.35 2.59
C VAL A 254 9.81 2.15 3.77
N MET A 255 10.53 1.48 4.66
CA MET A 255 11.23 2.09 5.78
C MET A 255 12.55 1.38 6.03
N MET A 256 13.51 2.10 6.57
CA MET A 256 14.77 1.56 7.02
C MET A 256 14.60 0.97 8.42
N THR A 257 15.09 -0.24 8.65
CA THR A 257 15.06 -0.85 9.97
C THR A 257 15.99 -0.13 10.93
N LYS A 258 15.69 -0.16 12.22
CA LYS A 258 16.43 0.56 13.27
C LYS A 258 17.93 0.21 13.29
N HIS A 259 18.28 -1.03 12.96
CA HIS A 259 19.64 -1.55 13.00
C HIS A 259 20.14 -2.05 11.64
N ALA A 260 19.69 -1.42 10.56
CA ALA A 260 20.08 -1.78 9.18
C ALA A 260 21.60 -1.93 9.02
N PRO A 261 22.12 -3.15 8.74
CA PRO A 261 23.56 -3.38 8.60
C PRO A 261 24.13 -2.74 7.30
N ASN A 262 23.32 -2.68 6.23
CA ASN A 262 23.75 -2.14 4.92
C ASN A 262 23.09 -0.79 4.65
N ARG A 263 23.11 0.14 5.63
CA ARG A 263 22.40 1.42 5.58
C ARG A 263 22.55 2.21 4.28
N ALA A 264 23.77 2.34 3.76
CA ALA A 264 24.03 3.10 2.54
C ALA A 264 23.36 2.47 1.31
N ASN A 265 23.43 1.15 1.16
CA ASN A 265 22.77 0.43 0.08
C ASN A 265 21.23 0.46 0.24
N ALA A 266 20.75 0.38 1.49
CA ALA A 266 19.32 0.51 1.80
C ALA A 266 18.77 1.88 1.38
N GLN A 267 19.47 2.97 1.68
CA GLN A 267 19.08 4.32 1.25
C GLN A 267 19.07 4.43 -0.28
N LYS A 268 20.12 3.94 -0.97
CA LYS A 268 20.16 3.90 -2.44
C LYS A 268 18.96 3.15 -3.03
N LEU A 269 18.56 2.02 -2.42
CA LEU A 269 17.38 1.28 -2.88
C LEU A 269 16.09 2.07 -2.64
N MET A 270 15.93 2.73 -1.49
CA MET A 270 14.77 3.60 -1.23
C MET A 270 14.65 4.72 -2.26
N GLU A 271 15.75 5.41 -2.55
CA GLU A 271 15.82 6.49 -3.54
C GLU A 271 15.51 5.98 -4.96
N PHE A 272 16.07 4.83 -5.34
CA PHE A 272 15.75 4.18 -6.61
C PHE A 272 14.25 3.86 -6.71
N LEU A 273 13.64 3.28 -5.68
CA LEU A 273 12.23 2.91 -5.67
C LEU A 273 11.29 4.12 -5.79
N ALA A 274 11.71 5.29 -5.30
CA ALA A 274 11.00 6.54 -5.46
C ALA A 274 11.29 7.24 -6.81
N SER A 275 12.30 6.80 -7.56
CA SER A 275 12.68 7.41 -8.85
C SER A 275 11.59 7.23 -9.91
N LYS A 276 11.56 8.15 -10.89
CA LYS A 276 10.63 8.06 -12.04
C LYS A 276 10.71 6.73 -12.79
N LYS A 277 11.92 6.18 -12.92
CA LYS A 277 12.18 4.88 -13.57
C LYS A 277 11.46 3.75 -12.82
N ALA A 278 11.68 3.62 -11.52
CA ALA A 278 11.05 2.59 -10.70
C ALA A 278 9.54 2.78 -10.62
N GLN A 279 9.06 4.02 -10.52
CA GLN A 279 7.64 4.35 -10.51
C GLN A 279 6.94 3.93 -11.82
N GLY A 280 7.60 4.10 -12.97
CA GLY A 280 7.10 3.60 -14.27
C GLY A 280 6.99 2.07 -14.30
N ILE A 281 8.00 1.35 -13.80
CA ILE A 281 7.97 -0.11 -13.67
C ILE A 281 6.79 -0.54 -12.78
N TYR A 282 6.59 0.14 -11.65
CA TYR A 282 5.52 -0.14 -10.71
C TYR A 282 4.13 0.03 -11.32
N ALA A 283 3.93 1.15 -12.03
CA ALA A 283 2.65 1.48 -12.62
C ALA A 283 2.16 0.37 -13.58
N VAL A 284 3.08 -0.20 -14.36
CA VAL A 284 2.76 -1.27 -15.32
C VAL A 284 2.65 -2.62 -14.62
N ALA A 285 3.61 -2.98 -13.76
CA ALA A 285 3.66 -4.32 -13.16
C ALA A 285 2.52 -4.60 -12.17
N ASN A 286 2.07 -3.58 -11.44
CA ASN A 286 1.14 -3.76 -10.32
C ASN A 286 -0.23 -3.09 -10.52
N ASN A 287 -0.42 -2.34 -11.60
CA ASN A 287 -1.61 -1.51 -11.80
C ASN A 287 -1.91 -0.61 -10.59
N GLU A 288 -0.87 -0.03 -9.99
CA GLU A 288 -0.97 0.93 -8.90
C GLU A 288 -0.56 2.32 -9.38
N TYR A 289 -1.16 3.37 -8.82
CA TYR A 289 -0.81 4.74 -9.17
C TYR A 289 0.59 5.09 -8.66
N PRO A 290 1.43 5.74 -9.47
CA PRO A 290 2.71 6.28 -9.01
C PRO A 290 2.52 7.24 -7.84
N ILE A 291 3.48 7.25 -6.91
CA ILE A 291 3.50 8.22 -5.81
C ILE A 291 3.88 9.60 -6.33
N ASP A 292 4.88 9.67 -7.22
CA ASP A 292 5.28 10.89 -7.90
C ASP A 292 4.20 11.31 -8.91
N PRO A 293 3.55 12.47 -8.73
CA PRO A 293 2.49 12.92 -9.62
C PRO A 293 2.97 13.25 -11.05
N SER A 294 4.27 13.41 -11.26
CA SER A 294 4.84 13.66 -12.60
C SER A 294 5.00 12.39 -13.44
N VAL A 295 4.84 11.20 -12.84
CA VAL A 295 4.93 9.92 -13.54
C VAL A 295 3.54 9.48 -13.97
N LYS A 296 3.40 9.15 -15.25
CA LYS A 296 2.15 8.63 -15.80
C LYS A 296 1.81 7.25 -15.22
N ALA A 297 0.53 7.02 -14.99
CA ALA A 297 0.02 5.71 -14.65
C ALA A 297 0.10 4.75 -15.86
N SER A 298 -0.25 3.49 -15.68
CA SER A 298 -0.36 2.57 -16.82
C SER A 298 -1.49 3.02 -17.76
N PRO A 299 -1.43 2.69 -19.07
CA PRO A 299 -2.50 3.04 -20.01
C PRO A 299 -3.89 2.59 -19.56
N LEU A 300 -3.98 1.43 -18.89
CA LEU A 300 -5.23 0.96 -18.30
C LEU A 300 -5.75 1.90 -17.21
N LEU A 301 -4.89 2.36 -16.30
CA LEU A 301 -5.31 3.28 -15.24
C LEU A 301 -5.65 4.67 -15.79
N GLU A 302 -4.94 5.13 -16.83
CA GLU A 302 -5.26 6.38 -17.53
C GLU A 302 -6.62 6.31 -18.23
N SER A 303 -7.00 5.15 -18.78
CA SER A 303 -8.31 4.95 -19.39
C SER A 303 -9.50 5.08 -18.44
N TRP A 304 -9.27 5.01 -17.14
CA TRP A 304 -10.29 5.22 -16.11
C TRP A 304 -10.53 6.70 -15.77
N GLY A 305 -9.81 7.60 -16.45
CA GLY A 305 -9.94 9.05 -16.29
C GLY A 305 -9.15 9.62 -15.11
N THR A 306 -9.32 10.92 -14.93
CA THR A 306 -8.66 11.68 -13.87
C THR A 306 -9.57 11.84 -12.65
N PHE A 307 -8.99 11.86 -11.47
CA PHE A 307 -9.71 12.08 -10.23
C PHE A 307 -8.85 12.86 -9.23
N LYS A 308 -9.50 13.55 -8.31
CA LYS A 308 -8.81 14.22 -7.21
C LYS A 308 -8.46 13.20 -6.13
N ARG A 309 -7.19 13.16 -5.74
CA ARG A 309 -6.71 12.32 -4.63
C ARG A 309 -6.96 13.07 -3.32
N ASP A 310 -7.48 12.39 -2.30
CA ASP A 310 -7.50 12.93 -0.95
C ASP A 310 -6.07 13.09 -0.44
N THR A 311 -5.77 14.28 0.08
CA THR A 311 -4.45 14.65 0.59
C THR A 311 -4.38 14.65 2.12
N LEU A 312 -5.36 14.04 2.79
CA LEU A 312 -5.28 13.83 4.24
C LEU A 312 -3.99 13.07 4.56
N ALA A 313 -3.18 13.64 5.46
CA ALA A 313 -1.90 13.03 5.83
C ALA A 313 -2.10 11.60 6.35
N LEU A 314 -1.30 10.67 5.86
CA LEU A 314 -1.42 9.25 6.23
C LEU A 314 -1.15 9.02 7.73
N ASP A 315 -0.39 9.89 8.39
CA ASP A 315 -0.19 9.86 9.83
C ASP A 315 -1.49 10.08 10.61
N VAL A 316 -2.38 10.94 10.11
CA VAL A 316 -3.72 11.13 10.70
C VAL A 316 -4.53 9.86 10.55
N ILE A 317 -4.47 9.22 9.39
CA ILE A 317 -5.13 7.92 9.16
C ILE A 317 -4.55 6.86 10.10
N ALA A 318 -3.23 6.80 10.21
CA ALA A 318 -2.54 5.85 11.09
C ALA A 318 -2.98 5.98 12.56
N LYS A 319 -3.04 7.20 13.08
CA LYS A 319 -3.47 7.52 14.45
C LYS A 319 -4.92 7.09 14.73
N ASN A 320 -5.81 7.24 13.76
CA ASN A 320 -7.24 6.95 13.92
C ASN A 320 -7.59 5.46 13.75
N ARG A 321 -6.65 4.58 13.37
CA ARG A 321 -6.95 3.16 13.06
C ARG A 321 -7.49 2.38 14.27
N SER A 322 -6.96 2.63 15.46
CA SER A 322 -7.43 1.96 16.68
C SER A 322 -8.88 2.35 16.99
N THR A 323 -9.19 3.64 16.89
CA THR A 323 -10.55 4.17 17.04
C THR A 323 -11.48 3.61 15.97
N ALA A 324 -11.05 3.56 14.71
CA ALA A 324 -11.82 2.96 13.63
C ALA A 324 -12.19 1.49 13.92
N LEU A 325 -11.25 0.69 14.43
CA LEU A 325 -11.52 -0.69 14.82
C LEU A 325 -12.53 -0.78 15.97
N LYS A 326 -12.41 0.10 16.98
CA LYS A 326 -13.38 0.17 18.10
C LYS A 326 -14.79 0.49 17.58
N ILE A 327 -14.92 1.44 16.64
CA ILE A 327 -16.21 1.80 16.03
C ILE A 327 -16.79 0.61 15.25
N VAL A 328 -15.98 -0.10 14.44
CA VAL A 328 -16.41 -1.31 13.71
C VAL A 328 -17.01 -2.36 14.66
N ASN A 329 -16.34 -2.60 15.79
CA ASN A 329 -16.79 -3.55 16.80
C ASN A 329 -18.05 -3.05 17.54
N LYS A 330 -18.09 -1.78 17.95
CA LYS A 330 -19.25 -1.15 18.61
C LYS A 330 -20.50 -1.20 17.75
N VAL A 331 -20.37 -0.91 16.46
CA VAL A 331 -21.45 -0.96 15.47
C VAL A 331 -21.83 -2.42 15.14
N ARG A 332 -20.97 -3.39 15.49
CA ARG A 332 -21.14 -4.80 15.09
C ARG A 332 -21.29 -4.94 13.58
N TYR A 333 -20.40 -4.24 12.84
CA TYR A 333 -20.51 -4.12 11.38
C TYR A 333 -20.52 -5.47 10.66
N ASN A 334 -19.70 -6.42 11.14
CA ASN A 334 -19.55 -7.73 10.53
C ASN A 334 -20.77 -8.65 10.68
N ASP A 335 -21.74 -8.27 11.52
CA ASP A 335 -22.99 -9.03 11.66
C ASP A 335 -23.94 -8.78 10.47
N GLY A 336 -23.67 -7.75 9.65
CA GLY A 336 -24.53 -7.34 8.54
C GLY A 336 -25.67 -6.42 8.99
N ALA A 337 -26.55 -6.06 8.05
CA ALA A 337 -27.79 -5.37 8.40
C ALA A 337 -28.57 -6.24 9.39
N SER A 338 -29.09 -5.62 10.46
CA SER A 338 -30.02 -6.32 11.34
C SER A 338 -31.24 -6.73 10.51
N ALA A 339 -31.63 -8.00 10.56
CA ALA A 339 -32.96 -8.37 10.13
C ALA A 339 -33.93 -7.60 11.03
N ASN A 340 -34.83 -6.80 10.43
CA ASN A 340 -35.97 -6.23 11.13
C ASN A 340 -36.91 -7.36 11.50
#